data_46da8274a13f88976861cd3f3a82bdee
#
_entry.id   46da8274a13f88976861cd3f3a82bdee
#
_cell.length_a   1.000
_cell.length_b   1.000
_cell.length_c   1.000
_cell.angle_alpha   90.00
_cell.angle_beta   90.00
_cell.angle_gamma   90.00
#
_symmetry.space_group_name_H-M   'P 1'
#
loop_
_entity.id
_entity.type
_entity.pdbx_description
1 polymer ?
#
loop_
_entity_poly.entity_id
_entity_poly.type
_entity_poly.pdbx_seq_one_letter_code
_entity_poly.pdbx_strand_id
1 'polypeptide(L)'
;MKAVHDNIDGPYAIDEDIALYGAITGSATLGSGKRFILHGTIAGDLRIKKGARAILHGTVAGRIYNEGGHVELFGIADAVVNSSRDAVTIIDPAAHVMGRR
;
A
#
# COMPACT_ATOMS: atom_id res chain seq x y z
N MET A 1 -6.71 11.78 -10.58
CA MET A 1 -5.62 10.94 -10.01
C MET A 1 -4.37 11.11 -10.84
N LYS A 2 -3.26 11.36 -10.20
CA LYS A 2 -1.99 11.63 -10.85
C LYS A 2 -1.21 10.33 -11.06
N ALA A 3 -0.69 10.10 -12.25
CA ALA A 3 0.20 8.96 -12.53
C ALA A 3 1.65 9.36 -12.25
N VAL A 4 2.36 8.54 -11.49
CA VAL A 4 3.75 8.79 -11.11
C VAL A 4 4.60 7.62 -11.58
N HIS A 5 5.59 7.91 -12.42
CA HIS A 5 6.48 6.90 -12.99
C HIS A 5 7.89 6.94 -12.41
N ASP A 6 8.15 7.89 -11.52
CA ASP A 6 9.48 8.12 -10.96
C ASP A 6 9.81 7.14 -9.84
N ASN A 7 11.11 7.04 -9.55
CA ASN A 7 11.57 6.43 -8.32
C ASN A 7 11.60 7.50 -7.25
N ILE A 8 11.02 7.20 -6.11
CA ILE A 8 10.90 8.12 -4.98
C ILE A 8 11.68 7.57 -3.80
N ASP A 9 12.55 8.39 -3.23
CA ASP A 9 13.25 8.01 -2.02
C ASP A 9 12.30 8.09 -0.82
N GLY A 10 12.25 7.02 -0.05
CA GLY A 10 11.46 6.99 1.18
C GLY A 10 12.28 7.36 2.41
N PRO A 11 11.61 7.59 3.55
CA PRO A 11 10.15 7.49 3.71
C PRO A 11 9.39 8.57 2.95
N TYR A 12 8.23 8.23 2.44
CA TYR A 12 7.44 9.13 1.60
C TYR A 12 6.00 9.19 2.08
N ALA A 13 5.47 10.41 2.23
CA ALA A 13 4.07 10.63 2.58
C ALA A 13 3.26 10.84 1.32
N ILE A 14 2.28 9.97 1.10
CA ILE A 14 1.36 10.07 -0.03
C ILE A 14 0.17 10.91 0.45
N ASP A 15 0.17 12.19 0.09
CA ASP A 15 -0.84 13.13 0.53
C ASP A 15 -1.73 13.65 -0.61
N GLU A 16 -1.76 12.94 -1.71
CA GLU A 16 -2.67 13.18 -2.84
C GLU A 16 -3.03 11.85 -3.49
N ASP A 17 -4.10 11.86 -4.29
CA ASP A 17 -4.51 10.65 -5.00
C ASP A 17 -3.53 10.37 -6.14
N ILE A 18 -2.83 9.24 -6.08
CA ILE A 18 -1.84 8.88 -7.10
C ILE A 18 -1.94 7.42 -7.51
N ALA A 19 -1.51 7.16 -8.74
CA ALA A 19 -1.21 5.82 -9.23
C ALA A 19 0.30 5.75 -9.46
N LEU A 20 0.99 4.86 -8.74
CA LEU A 20 2.44 4.74 -8.81
C LEU A 20 2.84 3.58 -9.72
N TYR A 21 3.56 3.92 -10.80
CA TYR A 21 4.13 2.94 -11.72
C TYR A 21 5.63 2.74 -11.51
N GLY A 22 6.25 3.64 -10.76
CA GLY A 22 7.67 3.56 -10.40
C GLY A 22 7.87 2.83 -9.08
N ALA A 23 8.85 3.28 -8.31
CA ALA A 23 9.19 2.65 -7.05
C ALA A 23 9.38 3.68 -5.93
N ILE A 24 9.04 3.26 -4.71
CA ILE A 24 9.42 3.98 -3.49
C ILE A 24 10.49 3.13 -2.83
N THR A 25 11.68 3.69 -2.64
CA THR A 25 12.85 2.94 -2.17
C THR A 25 12.89 2.73 -0.67
N GLY A 26 11.95 3.32 0.06
CA GLY A 26 11.78 3.12 1.49
C GLY A 26 10.34 2.84 1.83
N SER A 27 9.94 3.24 3.02
CA SER A 27 8.55 3.10 3.47
C SER A 27 7.68 4.23 2.97
N ALA A 28 6.38 3.98 2.91
CA ALA A 28 5.39 4.99 2.51
C ALA A 28 4.21 4.99 3.48
N THR A 29 3.58 6.16 3.58
CA THR A 29 2.36 6.32 4.37
C THR A 29 1.30 6.97 3.51
N LEU A 30 0.18 6.29 3.34
CA LEU A 30 -0.98 6.83 2.62
C LEU A 30 -1.83 7.63 3.59
N GLY A 31 -1.98 8.93 3.32
CA GLY A 31 -2.70 9.85 4.18
C GLY A 31 -4.19 9.56 4.25
N SER A 32 -4.82 10.01 5.33
CA SER A 32 -6.25 9.81 5.55
C SER A 32 -7.08 10.33 4.39
N GLY A 33 -8.04 9.54 3.95
CA GLY A 33 -8.96 9.90 2.88
C GLY A 33 -8.39 9.88 1.48
N LYS A 34 -7.13 9.54 1.31
CA LYS A 34 -6.48 9.53 -0.01
C LYS A 34 -6.61 8.18 -0.69
N ARG A 35 -6.46 8.19 -2.02
CA ARG A 35 -6.49 6.98 -2.84
C ARG A 35 -5.11 6.71 -3.43
N PHE A 36 -4.76 5.44 -3.44
CA PHE A 36 -3.46 5.02 -3.95
C PHE A 36 -3.61 3.73 -4.74
N ILE A 37 -3.10 3.73 -5.96
CA ILE A 37 -3.03 2.52 -6.78
C ILE A 37 -1.56 2.24 -7.03
N LEU A 38 -1.11 1.05 -6.63
CA LEU A 38 0.28 0.65 -6.82
C LEU A 38 0.37 -0.36 -7.97
N HIS A 39 1.09 0.03 -9.01
CA HIS A 39 1.49 -0.88 -10.09
C HIS A 39 2.98 -1.22 -10.02
N GLY A 40 3.75 -0.40 -9.33
CA GLY A 40 5.19 -0.58 -9.14
C GLY A 40 5.55 -1.28 -7.85
N THR A 41 6.56 -0.76 -7.16
CA THR A 41 7.13 -1.42 -5.98
C THR A 41 7.34 -0.44 -4.83
N ILE A 42 7.06 -0.90 -3.62
CA ILE A 42 7.47 -0.22 -2.39
C ILE A 42 8.47 -1.15 -1.71
N ALA A 43 9.70 -0.67 -1.50
CA ALA A 43 10.76 -1.49 -0.93
C ALA A 43 10.64 -1.66 0.58
N GLY A 44 9.99 -0.72 1.27
CA GLY A 44 9.77 -0.79 2.71
C GLY A 44 8.34 -1.16 3.06
N ASP A 45 7.85 -0.60 4.16
CA ASP A 45 6.49 -0.83 4.65
C ASP A 45 5.51 0.19 4.06
N LEU A 46 4.24 -0.16 4.04
CA LEU A 46 3.17 0.73 3.63
C LEU A 46 2.16 0.85 4.76
N ARG A 47 1.94 2.08 5.24
CA ARG A 47 0.91 2.37 6.23
C ARG A 47 -0.29 3.02 5.56
N ILE A 48 -1.48 2.53 5.90
CA ILE A 48 -2.74 3.02 5.34
C ILE A 48 -3.51 3.68 6.47
N LYS A 49 -3.63 5.00 6.41
CA LYS A 49 -4.33 5.77 7.45
C LYS A 49 -5.84 5.60 7.34
N LYS A 50 -6.55 6.01 8.39
CA LYS A 50 -8.00 5.89 8.47
C LYS A 50 -8.68 6.56 7.29
N GLY A 51 -9.63 5.84 6.67
CA GLY A 51 -10.41 6.36 5.56
C GLY A 51 -9.69 6.37 4.22
N ALA A 52 -8.41 6.00 4.18
CA ALA A 52 -7.67 5.91 2.92
C ALA A 52 -8.04 4.62 2.17
N ARG A 53 -7.77 4.60 0.88
CA ARG A 53 -8.02 3.42 0.04
C ARG A 53 -6.78 3.11 -0.77
N ALA A 54 -6.32 1.87 -0.68
CA ALA A 54 -5.18 1.38 -1.44
C ALA A 54 -5.56 0.17 -2.28
N ILE A 55 -5.23 0.22 -3.56
CA ILE A 55 -5.39 -0.90 -4.49
C ILE A 55 -3.98 -1.29 -4.94
N LEU A 56 -3.54 -2.49 -4.57
CA LEU A 56 -2.15 -2.88 -4.68
C LEU A 56 -1.98 -4.01 -5.69
N HIS A 57 -1.67 -3.66 -6.93
CA HIS A 57 -1.37 -4.63 -8.00
C HIS A 57 0.11 -4.99 -8.05
N GLY A 58 0.96 -4.14 -7.49
CA GLY A 58 2.41 -4.33 -7.50
C GLY A 58 2.92 -5.06 -6.27
N THR A 59 4.13 -4.70 -5.85
CA THR A 59 4.83 -5.37 -4.77
C THR A 59 5.12 -4.42 -3.63
N VAL A 60 4.80 -4.85 -2.40
CA VAL A 60 5.27 -4.21 -1.17
C VAL A 60 6.22 -5.20 -0.53
N ALA A 61 7.52 -4.90 -0.53
CA ALA A 61 8.52 -5.81 0.01
C ALA A 61 8.42 -5.97 1.52
N GLY A 62 7.94 -4.95 2.21
CA GLY A 62 7.72 -5.00 3.65
C GLY A 62 6.27 -5.33 3.99
N ARG A 63 5.83 -4.81 5.12
CA ARG A 63 4.50 -5.07 5.66
C ARG A 63 3.54 -3.95 5.30
N ILE A 64 2.27 -4.32 5.17
CA ILE A 64 1.18 -3.37 5.01
C ILE A 64 0.49 -3.24 6.36
N TYR A 65 0.47 -2.02 6.91
CA TYR A 65 -0.22 -1.71 8.16
C TYR A 65 -1.50 -0.96 7.84
N ASN A 66 -2.63 -1.65 7.94
CA ASN A 66 -3.92 -1.04 7.70
C ASN A 66 -4.47 -0.47 9.01
N GLU A 67 -4.40 0.84 9.16
CA GLU A 67 -4.75 1.56 10.37
C GLU A 67 -6.17 2.14 10.33
N GLY A 68 -7.05 1.52 9.55
CA GLY A 68 -8.44 1.95 9.46
C GLY A 68 -8.89 2.34 8.06
N GLY A 69 -8.10 2.02 7.05
CA GLY A 69 -8.44 2.24 5.66
C GLY A 69 -8.98 0.98 4.99
N HIS A 70 -9.11 1.06 3.68
CA HIS A 70 -9.56 -0.04 2.83
C HIS A 70 -8.39 -0.46 1.93
N VAL A 71 -8.00 -1.72 2.02
CA VAL A 71 -6.88 -2.28 1.23
C VAL A 71 -7.40 -3.43 0.38
N GLU A 72 -7.10 -3.39 -0.91
CA GLU A 72 -7.33 -4.51 -1.82
C GLU A 72 -5.97 -4.95 -2.36
N LEU A 73 -5.54 -6.15 -2.00
CA LEU A 73 -4.25 -6.68 -2.41
C LEU A 73 -4.43 -7.70 -3.53
N PHE A 74 -3.87 -7.38 -4.68
CA PHE A 74 -3.83 -8.26 -5.87
C PHE A 74 -2.41 -8.74 -6.17
N GLY A 75 -1.41 -8.09 -5.62
CA GLY A 75 0.00 -8.37 -5.86
C GLY A 75 0.67 -9.13 -4.73
N ILE A 76 1.83 -8.66 -4.31
CA ILE A 76 2.68 -9.34 -3.34
C ILE A 76 2.98 -8.41 -2.16
N ALA A 77 2.91 -8.96 -0.95
CA ALA A 77 3.34 -8.27 0.26
C ALA A 77 3.98 -9.29 1.21
N ASP A 78 4.82 -8.81 2.13
CA ASP A 78 5.38 -9.66 3.16
C ASP A 78 4.31 -10.08 4.17
N ALA A 79 3.54 -9.12 4.66
CA ALA A 79 2.46 -9.37 5.59
C ALA A 79 1.45 -8.25 5.53
N VAL A 80 0.24 -8.52 6.01
CA VAL A 80 -0.79 -7.48 6.19
C VAL A 80 -1.23 -7.50 7.65
N VAL A 81 -1.16 -6.36 8.30
CA VAL A 81 -1.54 -6.18 9.69
C VAL A 81 -2.70 -5.19 9.74
N ASN A 82 -3.85 -5.65 10.25
CA ASN A 82 -4.99 -4.78 10.51
C ASN A 82 -4.90 -4.31 11.96
N SER A 83 -4.59 -3.04 12.16
CA SER A 83 -4.36 -2.48 13.49
C SER A 83 -5.53 -1.68 14.03
N SER A 84 -6.67 -1.71 13.35
CA SER A 84 -7.88 -1.01 13.77
C SER A 84 -9.09 -1.87 13.41
N ARG A 85 -10.19 -1.70 14.18
CA ARG A 85 -11.46 -2.35 13.87
C ARG A 85 -12.04 -1.90 12.54
N ASP A 86 -11.75 -0.67 12.15
CA ASP A 86 -12.27 -0.08 10.91
C ASP A 86 -11.48 -0.54 9.68
N ALA A 87 -10.37 -1.24 9.89
CA ALA A 87 -9.54 -1.69 8.79
C ALA A 87 -10.25 -2.78 7.99
N VAL A 88 -10.32 -2.60 6.69
CA VAL A 88 -10.87 -3.58 5.76
C VAL A 88 -9.76 -3.98 4.81
N THR A 89 -9.42 -5.26 4.79
CA THR A 89 -8.40 -5.80 3.89
C THR A 89 -8.98 -6.95 3.10
N ILE A 90 -8.97 -6.81 1.79
CA ILE A 90 -9.41 -7.85 0.87
C ILE A 90 -8.16 -8.35 0.15
N ILE A 91 -7.87 -9.64 0.30
CA ILE A 91 -6.73 -10.27 -0.36
C ILE A 91 -7.28 -11.16 -1.47
N ASP A 92 -6.95 -10.81 -2.72
CA ASP A 92 -7.36 -11.59 -3.87
C ASP A 92 -6.73 -12.99 -3.80
N PRO A 93 -7.45 -14.05 -4.24
CA PRO A 93 -6.90 -15.41 -4.23
C PRO A 93 -5.57 -15.55 -4.99
N ALA A 94 -5.31 -14.70 -5.98
CA ALA A 94 -4.07 -14.71 -6.74
C ALA A 94 -2.93 -13.94 -6.06
N ALA A 95 -3.22 -13.19 -4.99
CA ALA A 95 -2.20 -12.43 -4.29
C ALA A 95 -1.32 -13.33 -3.42
N HIS A 96 -0.10 -12.87 -3.18
CA HIS A 96 0.84 -13.56 -2.31
C HIS A 96 1.19 -12.73 -1.09
N VAL A 97 0.98 -13.31 0.09
CA VAL A 97 1.41 -12.71 1.36
C VAL A 97 2.46 -13.64 1.94
N MET A 98 3.72 -13.21 1.86
CA MET A 98 4.87 -14.08 2.12
C MET A 98 4.98 -14.54 3.57
N GLY A 99 4.62 -13.67 4.52
CA GLY A 99 4.69 -13.96 5.95
C GLY A 99 3.45 -14.66 6.50
N ARG A 100 2.52 -15.04 5.65
CA ARG A 100 1.26 -15.65 6.07
C ARG A 100 1.44 -17.11 6.46
N ARG A 101 0.79 -17.49 7.54
CA ARG A 101 0.76 -18.87 8.03
C ARG A 101 -0.59 -19.50 7.84
#